data_bd0204aed34f12cfdc8ebf1ae1f35916
#
_entry.id   bd0204aed34f12cfdc8ebf1ae1f35916
#
_cell.length_a   1.000
_cell.length_b   1.000
_cell.length_c   1.000
_cell.angle_alpha   90.00
_cell.angle_beta   90.00
_cell.angle_gamma   90.00
#
_symmetry.space_group_name_H-M   'P 1'
#
loop_
_entity.id
_entity.type
_entity.pdbx_description
1 polymer ?
#
loop_
_entity_poly.entity_id
_entity_poly.type
_entity_poly.pdbx_seq_one_letter_code
_entity_poly.pdbx_strand_id
1 'polypeptide(L)'
;MKEITRIAFPGLGIGEFEINRVAVSVFGIDIYWYTLLITFGIAMAVLYTKYRSEREWVSTDNLLDIALATVILGVIGARLYYVLTSLDSGNYNTLKDWINIRNGGLGIYGGIIGGVAGMVAMSLIRKANVFSVLDSAAPGVMIAQAIGRWGNFCNGEAYGSPIVNGQITYAFLGPEKTYPVSESNILYKLRMAVESGATHGDGYFGMVEVQPTFLYESMWNLLGFILINIFYKKKKFNGQIALMYFAWYGFGRMFIEGLRTDSLFIPGTGIRISQMLGLVLLIASVVVIAVGLVLAYKNKLAAVFVPNYVPDIKKFREEQKQIEADRVAAKRAARMGKTQDAETEQKESEDREDGDNH
;
A
#
# COMPACT_ATOMS: atom_id res chain seq x y z
N MET A 1 -14.71 -17.93 -17.24
CA MET A 1 -14.23 -16.56 -17.54
C MET A 1 -13.17 -16.66 -18.62
N LYS A 2 -13.16 -15.77 -19.63
CA LYS A 2 -12.01 -15.73 -20.56
C LYS A 2 -10.76 -15.37 -19.76
N GLU A 3 -9.74 -16.22 -19.82
CA GLU A 3 -8.44 -16.00 -19.14
C GLU A 3 -7.51 -15.09 -19.96
N ILE A 4 -7.96 -14.69 -21.15
CA ILE A 4 -7.21 -13.87 -22.11
C ILE A 4 -7.81 -12.46 -22.13
N THR A 5 -6.93 -11.46 -22.07
CA THR A 5 -7.24 -10.06 -22.33
C THR A 5 -6.60 -9.65 -23.65
N ARG A 6 -7.37 -9.10 -24.59
CA ARG A 6 -6.88 -8.54 -25.85
C ARG A 6 -6.72 -7.03 -25.69
N ILE A 7 -5.59 -6.50 -26.10
CA ILE A 7 -5.23 -5.10 -25.93
C ILE A 7 -4.59 -4.58 -27.21
N ALA A 8 -4.83 -3.32 -27.52
CA ALA A 8 -4.10 -2.57 -28.54
C ALA A 8 -3.93 -1.11 -28.11
N PHE A 9 -2.98 -0.42 -28.71
CA PHE A 9 -2.84 1.05 -28.56
C PHE A 9 -2.89 1.68 -29.96
N PRO A 10 -4.09 1.91 -30.51
CA PRO A 10 -4.26 2.35 -31.89
C PRO A 10 -3.58 3.69 -32.17
N GLY A 11 -3.61 4.61 -31.21
CA GLY A 11 -3.00 5.93 -31.35
C GLY A 11 -1.47 5.95 -31.32
N LEU A 12 -0.84 4.85 -30.86
CA LEU A 12 0.61 4.65 -30.86
C LEU A 12 1.07 3.71 -32.00
N GLY A 13 0.15 3.23 -32.84
CA GLY A 13 0.44 2.27 -33.90
C GLY A 13 0.78 0.86 -33.37
N ILE A 14 0.48 0.55 -32.12
CA ILE A 14 0.66 -0.78 -31.54
C ILE A 14 -0.62 -1.59 -31.81
N GLY A 15 -0.48 -2.62 -32.65
CA GLY A 15 -1.56 -3.54 -33.00
C GLY A 15 -2.05 -4.39 -31.82
N GLU A 16 -2.99 -5.27 -32.10
CA GLU A 16 -3.57 -6.18 -31.13
C GLU A 16 -2.55 -7.21 -30.63
N PHE A 17 -2.56 -7.46 -29.31
CA PHE A 17 -1.84 -8.54 -28.66
C PHE A 17 -2.67 -9.11 -27.50
N GLU A 18 -2.39 -10.35 -27.16
CA GLU A 18 -3.11 -11.09 -26.13
C GLU A 18 -2.25 -11.25 -24.88
N ILE A 19 -2.87 -11.05 -23.72
CA ILE A 19 -2.27 -11.34 -22.42
C ILE A 19 -3.09 -12.46 -21.77
N ASN A 20 -2.44 -13.62 -21.51
CA ASN A 20 -3.02 -14.60 -20.61
C ASN A 20 -2.95 -14.04 -19.18
N ARG A 21 -4.08 -13.96 -18.47
CA ARG A 21 -4.14 -13.47 -17.08
C ARG A 21 -3.40 -14.40 -16.12
N VAL A 22 -3.38 -15.69 -16.42
CA VAL A 22 -2.60 -16.68 -15.67
C VAL A 22 -1.14 -16.58 -16.10
N ALA A 23 -0.28 -16.22 -15.16
CA ALA A 23 1.16 -16.12 -15.38
C ALA A 23 1.82 -17.50 -15.36
N VAL A 24 1.44 -18.34 -14.41
CA VAL A 24 1.95 -19.71 -14.23
C VAL A 24 0.96 -20.55 -13.45
N SER A 25 0.85 -21.83 -13.79
CA SER A 25 0.09 -22.82 -13.02
C SER A 25 1.06 -23.78 -12.32
N VAL A 26 0.98 -23.87 -10.99
CA VAL A 26 1.85 -24.71 -10.16
C VAL A 26 0.98 -25.66 -9.35
N PHE A 27 1.15 -26.97 -9.54
CA PHE A 27 0.36 -28.03 -8.88
C PHE A 27 -1.17 -27.83 -9.00
N GLY A 28 -1.65 -27.34 -10.17
CA GLY A 28 -3.07 -27.09 -10.41
C GLY A 28 -3.62 -25.81 -9.76
N ILE A 29 -2.76 -24.94 -9.24
CA ILE A 29 -3.10 -23.62 -8.71
C ILE A 29 -2.65 -22.57 -9.72
N ASP A 30 -3.59 -21.77 -10.22
CA ASP A 30 -3.30 -20.69 -11.15
C ASP A 30 -2.83 -19.44 -10.40
N ILE A 31 -1.67 -18.95 -10.78
CA ILE A 31 -1.08 -17.71 -10.27
C ILE A 31 -1.24 -16.64 -11.35
N TYR A 32 -1.96 -15.58 -11.02
CA TYR A 32 -2.28 -14.48 -11.93
C TYR A 32 -1.20 -13.41 -11.93
N TRP A 33 -0.97 -12.76 -13.06
CA TRP A 33 -0.06 -11.61 -13.17
C TRP A 33 -0.40 -10.52 -12.16
N TYR A 34 -1.70 -10.27 -11.92
CA TYR A 34 -2.14 -9.32 -10.92
C TYR A 34 -1.55 -9.63 -9.53
N THR A 35 -1.63 -10.89 -9.11
CA THR A 35 -1.11 -11.32 -7.79
C THR A 35 0.40 -11.19 -7.72
N LEU A 36 1.12 -11.57 -8.80
CA LEU A 36 2.57 -11.44 -8.85
C LEU A 36 3.02 -9.98 -8.78
N LEU A 37 2.37 -9.09 -9.54
CA LEU A 37 2.70 -7.66 -9.57
C LEU A 37 2.40 -6.97 -8.24
N ILE A 38 1.29 -7.30 -7.58
CA ILE A 38 0.99 -6.79 -6.23
C ILE A 38 2.05 -7.28 -5.22
N THR A 39 2.36 -8.57 -5.23
CA THR A 39 3.37 -9.15 -4.32
C THR A 39 4.75 -8.55 -4.56
N PHE A 40 5.14 -8.38 -5.82
CA PHE A 40 6.39 -7.72 -6.20
C PHE A 40 6.41 -6.26 -5.75
N GLY A 41 5.30 -5.53 -5.94
CA GLY A 41 5.14 -4.15 -5.48
C GLY A 41 5.31 -4.03 -3.96
N ILE A 42 4.70 -4.93 -3.18
CA ILE A 42 4.86 -4.99 -1.71
C ILE A 42 6.33 -5.25 -1.35
N ALA A 43 6.97 -6.22 -2.00
CA ALA A 43 8.39 -6.52 -1.75
C ALA A 43 9.28 -5.31 -2.02
N MET A 44 9.08 -4.61 -3.14
CA MET A 44 9.80 -3.39 -3.50
C MET A 44 9.54 -2.25 -2.49
N ALA A 45 8.30 -2.10 -2.02
CA ALA A 45 7.97 -1.13 -0.97
C ALA A 45 8.74 -1.43 0.33
N VAL A 46 8.75 -2.68 0.78
CA VAL A 46 9.47 -3.10 2.00
C VAL A 46 10.97 -2.88 1.84
N LEU A 47 11.56 -3.28 0.71
CA LEU A 47 13.00 -3.07 0.43
C LEU A 47 13.36 -1.58 0.43
N TYR A 48 12.54 -0.74 -0.21
CA TYR A 48 12.76 0.70 -0.21
C TYR A 48 12.60 1.29 1.19
N THR A 49 11.56 0.88 1.92
CA THR A 49 11.32 1.34 3.30
C THR A 49 12.48 0.95 4.20
N LYS A 50 13.04 -0.26 4.06
CA LYS A 50 14.26 -0.70 4.75
C LYS A 50 15.44 0.24 4.50
N TYR A 51 15.66 0.60 3.24
CA TYR A 51 16.73 1.54 2.88
C TYR A 51 16.57 2.91 3.56
N ARG A 52 15.32 3.38 3.75
CA ARG A 52 15.03 4.67 4.38
C ARG A 52 14.95 4.62 5.90
N SER A 53 14.40 3.56 6.46
CA SER A 53 14.12 3.44 7.89
C SER A 53 15.37 3.54 8.77
N GLU A 54 16.50 3.00 8.32
CA GLU A 54 17.76 3.10 9.04
C GLU A 54 18.21 4.56 9.22
N ARG A 55 17.89 5.44 8.27
CA ARG A 55 18.17 6.88 8.37
C ARG A 55 17.20 7.63 9.28
N GLU A 56 16.10 7.00 9.66
CA GLU A 56 15.05 7.51 10.54
C GLU A 56 15.10 6.89 11.94
N TRP A 57 16.22 6.29 12.33
CA TRP A 57 16.39 5.57 13.60
C TRP A 57 15.43 4.39 13.81
N VAL A 58 14.95 3.79 12.73
CA VAL A 58 14.17 2.58 12.77
C VAL A 58 15.05 1.41 12.33
N SER A 59 15.32 0.49 13.24
CA SER A 59 16.14 -0.70 12.93
C SER A 59 15.43 -1.61 11.92
N THR A 60 16.20 -2.41 11.19
CA THR A 60 15.67 -3.38 10.22
C THR A 60 14.70 -4.36 10.88
N ASP A 61 15.01 -4.85 12.10
CA ASP A 61 14.16 -5.81 12.79
C ASP A 61 12.82 -5.20 13.20
N ASN A 62 12.85 -4.00 13.76
CA ASN A 62 11.62 -3.26 14.07
C ASN A 62 10.79 -3.03 12.81
N LEU A 63 11.43 -2.68 11.69
CA LEU A 63 10.74 -2.48 10.43
C LEU A 63 10.08 -3.77 9.92
N LEU A 64 10.78 -4.91 9.97
CA LEU A 64 10.23 -6.19 9.51
C LEU A 64 9.02 -6.60 10.34
N ASP A 65 9.07 -6.43 11.66
CA ASP A 65 7.93 -6.70 12.54
C ASP A 65 6.75 -5.76 12.23
N ILE A 66 7.03 -4.47 12.01
CA ILE A 66 6.00 -3.49 11.64
C ILE A 66 5.39 -3.84 10.27
N ALA A 67 6.21 -4.19 9.28
CA ALA A 67 5.74 -4.56 7.95
C ALA A 67 4.89 -5.84 8.01
N LEU A 68 5.33 -6.85 8.77
CA LEU A 68 4.57 -8.10 8.95
C LEU A 68 3.22 -7.84 9.61
N ALA A 69 3.19 -7.07 10.70
CA ALA A 69 1.94 -6.69 11.37
C ALA A 69 1.02 -5.89 10.45
N THR A 70 1.56 -4.97 9.65
CA THR A 70 0.81 -4.18 8.67
C THR A 70 0.14 -5.08 7.63
N VAL A 71 0.86 -6.04 7.07
CA VAL A 71 0.33 -6.96 6.05
C VAL A 71 -0.73 -7.88 6.66
N ILE A 72 -0.42 -8.53 7.79
CA ILE A 72 -1.35 -9.49 8.43
C ILE A 72 -2.65 -8.80 8.83
N LEU A 73 -2.56 -7.68 9.56
CA LEU A 73 -3.76 -6.95 10.01
C LEU A 73 -4.47 -6.26 8.83
N GLY A 74 -3.73 -5.89 7.78
CA GLY A 74 -4.31 -5.42 6.53
C GLY A 74 -5.17 -6.47 5.84
N VAL A 75 -4.69 -7.70 5.70
CA VAL A 75 -5.47 -8.80 5.11
C VAL A 75 -6.68 -9.15 5.97
N ILE A 76 -6.51 -9.24 7.29
CA ILE A 76 -7.61 -9.50 8.23
C ILE A 76 -8.67 -8.39 8.13
N GLY A 77 -8.23 -7.13 8.16
CA GLY A 77 -9.12 -5.97 8.03
C GLY A 77 -9.87 -5.94 6.70
N ALA A 78 -9.17 -6.21 5.58
CA ALA A 78 -9.78 -6.29 4.25
C ALA A 78 -10.88 -7.35 4.20
N ARG A 79 -10.64 -8.52 4.78
CA ARG A 79 -11.62 -9.61 4.84
C ARG A 79 -12.79 -9.26 5.74
N LEU A 80 -12.51 -8.79 6.94
CA LEU A 80 -13.54 -8.41 7.91
C LEU A 80 -14.47 -7.32 7.34
N TYR A 81 -13.91 -6.28 6.75
CA TYR A 81 -14.70 -5.22 6.12
C TYR A 81 -15.62 -5.77 5.03
N TYR A 82 -15.09 -6.60 4.13
CA TYR A 82 -15.87 -7.18 3.04
C TYR A 82 -17.01 -8.04 3.56
N VAL A 83 -16.75 -8.93 4.52
CA VAL A 83 -17.79 -9.78 5.12
C VAL A 83 -18.86 -8.94 5.80
N LEU A 84 -18.47 -7.95 6.62
CA LEU A 84 -19.43 -7.07 7.32
C LEU A 84 -20.32 -6.27 6.36
N THR A 85 -19.77 -5.82 5.22
CA THR A 85 -20.56 -5.08 4.21
C THR A 85 -21.36 -5.98 3.27
N SER A 86 -21.19 -7.30 3.36
CA SER A 86 -21.87 -8.29 2.51
C SER A 86 -22.74 -9.27 3.30
N LEU A 87 -23.03 -9.00 4.58
CA LEU A 87 -23.83 -9.88 5.43
C LEU A 87 -25.25 -10.13 4.87
N ASP A 88 -25.84 -9.11 4.27
CA ASP A 88 -27.20 -9.19 3.68
C ASP A 88 -27.27 -10.16 2.48
N SER A 89 -26.14 -10.59 1.93
CA SER A 89 -26.10 -11.57 0.83
C SER A 89 -26.46 -12.99 1.25
N GLY A 90 -26.51 -13.29 2.56
CA GLY A 90 -26.79 -14.62 3.09
C GLY A 90 -25.69 -15.67 2.92
N ASN A 91 -24.50 -15.27 2.40
CA ASN A 91 -23.41 -16.18 2.05
C ASN A 91 -22.39 -16.41 3.17
N TYR A 92 -22.55 -15.75 4.34
CA TYR A 92 -21.56 -15.76 5.43
C TYR A 92 -22.14 -16.32 6.73
N ASN A 93 -22.64 -17.56 6.67
CA ASN A 93 -23.33 -18.18 7.81
C ASN A 93 -22.39 -18.96 8.74
N THR A 94 -21.19 -19.31 8.29
CA THR A 94 -20.24 -20.11 9.07
C THR A 94 -18.88 -19.38 9.21
N LEU A 95 -18.13 -19.71 10.28
CA LEU A 95 -16.76 -19.19 10.45
C LEU A 95 -15.83 -19.52 9.26
N LYS A 96 -16.09 -20.65 8.59
CA LYS A 96 -15.35 -21.04 7.39
C LYS A 96 -15.56 -20.04 6.25
N ASP A 97 -16.79 -19.55 6.08
CA ASP A 97 -17.12 -18.56 5.04
C ASP A 97 -16.45 -17.22 5.35
N TRP A 98 -16.32 -16.84 6.62
CA TRP A 98 -15.63 -15.62 7.03
C TRP A 98 -14.13 -15.66 6.74
N ILE A 99 -13.47 -16.81 6.89
CA ILE A 99 -12.02 -16.97 6.74
C ILE A 99 -11.62 -17.28 5.29
N ASN A 100 -12.53 -17.81 4.48
CA ASN A 100 -12.22 -18.24 3.12
C ASN A 100 -11.99 -17.05 2.18
N ILE A 101 -10.72 -16.74 1.89
CA ILE A 101 -10.29 -15.70 0.95
C ILE A 101 -10.06 -16.21 -0.48
N ARG A 102 -10.14 -17.53 -0.71
CA ARG A 102 -9.85 -18.12 -2.05
C ARG A 102 -10.86 -17.70 -3.12
N ASN A 103 -12.10 -17.45 -2.73
CA ASN A 103 -13.18 -17.02 -3.61
C ASN A 103 -13.23 -15.50 -3.80
N GLY A 104 -12.15 -14.78 -3.42
CA GLY A 104 -12.11 -13.33 -3.44
C GLY A 104 -12.77 -12.70 -2.19
N GLY A 105 -13.21 -11.46 -2.32
CA GLY A 105 -13.90 -10.75 -1.25
C GLY A 105 -12.94 -10.13 -0.22
N LEU A 106 -12.14 -9.17 -0.67
CA LEU A 106 -11.27 -8.32 0.15
C LEU A 106 -11.64 -6.85 -0.08
N GLY A 107 -12.05 -6.15 0.95
CA GLY A 107 -12.43 -4.75 0.87
C GLY A 107 -11.22 -3.83 1.11
N ILE A 108 -10.92 -2.95 0.15
CA ILE A 108 -9.75 -2.05 0.19
C ILE A 108 -9.74 -1.16 1.45
N TYR A 109 -10.89 -0.64 1.86
CA TYR A 109 -11.00 0.23 3.04
C TYR A 109 -10.62 -0.50 4.33
N GLY A 110 -11.09 -1.74 4.48
CA GLY A 110 -10.70 -2.59 5.61
C GLY A 110 -9.20 -2.91 5.62
N GLY A 111 -8.61 -3.12 4.44
CA GLY A 111 -7.18 -3.31 4.28
C GLY A 111 -6.36 -2.11 4.73
N ILE A 112 -6.78 -0.91 4.37
CA ILE A 112 -6.14 0.34 4.79
C ILE A 112 -6.27 0.52 6.30
N ILE A 113 -7.46 0.38 6.86
CA ILE A 113 -7.71 0.56 8.30
C ILE A 113 -6.91 -0.46 9.11
N GLY A 114 -6.99 -1.74 8.76
CA GLY A 114 -6.26 -2.81 9.43
C GLY A 114 -4.73 -2.66 9.31
N GLY A 115 -4.24 -2.30 8.12
CA GLY A 115 -2.83 -2.06 7.87
C GLY A 115 -2.28 -0.88 8.68
N VAL A 116 -2.98 0.24 8.70
CA VAL A 116 -2.59 1.41 9.51
C VAL A 116 -2.63 1.07 11.00
N ALA A 117 -3.67 0.39 11.48
CA ALA A 117 -3.76 -0.06 12.87
C ALA A 117 -2.58 -0.98 13.24
N GLY A 118 -2.23 -1.93 12.38
CA GLY A 118 -1.09 -2.84 12.57
C GLY A 118 0.24 -2.10 12.62
N MET A 119 0.45 -1.18 11.69
CA MET A 119 1.66 -0.34 11.66
C MET A 119 1.78 0.50 12.94
N VAL A 120 0.73 1.19 13.35
CA VAL A 120 0.74 2.03 14.55
C VAL A 120 0.98 1.18 15.81
N ALA A 121 0.20 0.11 15.98
CA ALA A 121 0.30 -0.76 17.15
C ALA A 121 1.72 -1.35 17.28
N MET A 122 2.26 -1.92 16.20
CA MET A 122 3.59 -2.51 16.24
C MET A 122 4.69 -1.47 16.40
N SER A 123 4.55 -0.27 15.81
CA SER A 123 5.49 0.83 16.04
C SER A 123 5.54 1.24 17.51
N LEU A 124 4.39 1.31 18.19
CA LEU A 124 4.33 1.61 19.63
C LEU A 124 4.96 0.48 20.46
N ILE A 125 4.66 -0.79 20.16
CA ILE A 125 5.25 -1.95 20.83
C ILE A 125 6.78 -1.96 20.69
N ARG A 126 7.29 -1.65 19.50
CA ARG A 126 8.72 -1.59 19.20
C ARG A 126 9.38 -0.26 19.59
N LYS A 127 8.61 0.67 20.17
CA LYS A 127 9.07 2.02 20.57
C LYS A 127 9.70 2.80 19.40
N ALA A 128 9.24 2.52 18.17
CA ALA A 128 9.62 3.25 16.97
C ALA A 128 8.72 4.50 16.82
N ASN A 129 9.29 5.58 16.31
CA ASN A 129 8.51 6.78 16.04
C ASN A 129 7.58 6.52 14.83
N VAL A 130 6.27 6.53 15.05
CA VAL A 130 5.23 6.25 14.04
C VAL A 130 5.38 7.18 12.83
N PHE A 131 5.68 8.46 13.05
CA PHE A 131 5.82 9.44 11.96
C PHE A 131 7.09 9.20 11.13
N SER A 132 8.18 8.75 11.76
CA SER A 132 9.39 8.32 11.04
C SER A 132 9.15 7.05 10.22
N VAL A 133 8.37 6.11 10.74
CA VAL A 133 7.96 4.91 9.99
C VAL A 133 7.12 5.29 8.78
N LEU A 134 6.12 6.17 8.95
CA LEU A 134 5.30 6.70 7.86
C LEU A 134 6.13 7.39 6.78
N ASP A 135 7.06 8.26 7.19
CA ASP A 135 7.96 8.96 6.25
C ASP A 135 8.83 7.97 5.45
N SER A 136 9.30 6.91 6.10
CA SER A 136 10.10 5.88 5.44
C SER A 136 9.27 5.06 4.44
N ALA A 137 8.02 4.76 4.79
CA ALA A 137 7.13 3.90 4.02
C ALA A 137 6.49 4.62 2.82
N ALA A 138 6.16 5.90 2.95
CA ALA A 138 5.38 6.64 1.97
C ALA A 138 5.93 6.55 0.52
N PRO A 139 7.23 6.77 0.25
CA PRO A 139 7.75 6.61 -1.12
C PRO A 139 7.72 5.14 -1.58
N GLY A 140 7.91 4.18 -0.65
CA GLY A 140 7.80 2.75 -0.96
C GLY A 140 6.39 2.37 -1.42
N VAL A 141 5.36 2.94 -0.78
CA VAL A 141 3.95 2.76 -1.18
C VAL A 141 3.72 3.29 -2.60
N MET A 142 4.34 4.41 -2.99
CA MET A 142 4.22 4.94 -4.36
C MET A 142 4.79 3.98 -5.40
N ILE A 143 5.92 3.32 -5.11
CA ILE A 143 6.49 2.28 -5.97
C ILE A 143 5.49 1.11 -6.10
N ALA A 144 4.95 0.62 -4.97
CA ALA A 144 3.99 -0.47 -4.98
C ALA A 144 2.72 -0.11 -5.77
N GLN A 145 2.21 1.12 -5.62
CA GLN A 145 1.07 1.61 -6.39
C GLN A 145 1.39 1.70 -7.89
N ALA A 146 2.55 2.22 -8.27
CA ALA A 146 2.97 2.30 -9.67
C ALA A 146 3.04 0.91 -10.32
N ILE A 147 3.63 -0.08 -9.62
CA ILE A 147 3.72 -1.47 -10.09
C ILE A 147 2.35 -2.13 -10.12
N GLY A 148 1.55 -1.97 -9.06
CA GLY A 148 0.24 -2.60 -8.93
C GLY A 148 -0.75 -2.22 -10.04
N ARG A 149 -0.63 -1.00 -10.61
CA ARG A 149 -1.47 -0.57 -11.75
C ARG A 149 -1.25 -1.40 -13.01
N TRP A 150 -0.08 -1.99 -13.20
CA TRP A 150 0.16 -2.92 -14.29
C TRP A 150 -0.58 -4.25 -14.12
N GLY A 151 -0.96 -4.60 -12.89
CA GLY A 151 -1.87 -5.71 -12.65
C GLY A 151 -3.27 -5.49 -13.25
N ASN A 152 -3.81 -4.27 -13.09
CA ASN A 152 -5.09 -3.91 -13.75
C ASN A 152 -4.98 -3.96 -15.28
N PHE A 153 -3.83 -3.55 -15.84
CA PHE A 153 -3.57 -3.67 -17.26
C PHE A 153 -3.61 -5.13 -17.73
N CYS A 154 -2.93 -6.04 -17.04
CA CYS A 154 -2.96 -7.46 -17.40
C CYS A 154 -4.36 -8.08 -17.32
N ASN A 155 -5.19 -7.61 -16.39
CA ASN A 155 -6.57 -8.07 -16.25
C ASN A 155 -7.54 -7.40 -17.25
N GLY A 156 -7.15 -6.30 -17.90
CA GLY A 156 -8.05 -5.49 -18.73
C GLY A 156 -9.20 -4.92 -17.91
N GLU A 157 -8.87 -4.32 -16.75
CA GLU A 157 -9.85 -3.77 -15.81
C GLU A 157 -9.43 -2.39 -15.29
N ALA A 158 -10.31 -1.71 -14.56
CA ALA A 158 -10.05 -0.41 -13.94
C ALA A 158 -9.52 0.65 -14.91
N TYR A 159 -9.98 0.60 -16.16
CA TYR A 159 -9.71 1.60 -17.19
C TYR A 159 -10.63 2.82 -17.04
N GLY A 160 -10.34 3.84 -17.82
CA GLY A 160 -11.10 5.09 -17.82
C GLY A 160 -12.25 5.10 -18.82
N SER A 161 -12.86 6.27 -18.97
CA SER A 161 -14.02 6.49 -19.84
C SER A 161 -13.78 5.99 -21.25
N PRO A 162 -14.79 5.33 -21.87
CA PRO A 162 -14.76 5.00 -23.28
C PRO A 162 -14.61 6.25 -24.14
N ILE A 163 -13.97 6.09 -25.29
CA ILE A 163 -13.92 7.08 -26.35
C ILE A 163 -14.96 6.70 -27.39
N VAL A 164 -16.05 7.45 -27.44
CA VAL A 164 -17.16 7.19 -28.36
C VAL A 164 -17.31 8.41 -29.26
N ASN A 165 -17.27 8.21 -30.58
CA ASN A 165 -17.38 9.28 -31.57
C ASN A 165 -16.42 10.49 -31.33
N GLY A 166 -15.18 10.19 -30.91
CA GLY A 166 -14.22 11.24 -30.58
C GLY A 166 -14.53 12.04 -29.33
N GLN A 167 -15.32 11.50 -28.41
CA GLN A 167 -15.70 12.14 -27.14
C GLN A 167 -15.32 11.25 -25.95
N ILE A 168 -14.97 11.90 -24.84
CA ILE A 168 -14.75 11.25 -23.54
C ILE A 168 -15.74 11.78 -22.51
N THR A 169 -16.12 10.94 -21.58
CA THR A 169 -16.87 11.35 -20.38
C THR A 169 -15.91 11.62 -19.23
N TYR A 170 -16.05 12.78 -18.61
CA TYR A 170 -15.23 13.22 -17.49
C TYR A 170 -16.07 13.90 -16.42
N ALA A 171 -15.75 13.66 -15.17
CA ALA A 171 -16.38 14.33 -14.04
C ALA A 171 -15.33 14.95 -13.11
N PHE A 172 -15.54 16.19 -12.70
CA PHE A 172 -14.72 16.87 -11.72
C PHE A 172 -15.58 17.44 -10.61
N LEU A 173 -15.57 16.78 -9.44
CA LEU A 173 -16.35 17.15 -8.24
C LEU A 173 -17.83 17.45 -8.54
N GLY A 174 -18.43 16.69 -9.46
CA GLY A 174 -19.82 16.89 -9.88
C GLY A 174 -20.25 15.87 -10.92
N PRO A 175 -21.39 16.11 -11.60
CA PRO A 175 -21.93 15.19 -12.59
C PRO A 175 -21.00 15.04 -13.79
N GLU A 176 -21.12 13.91 -14.45
CA GLU A 176 -20.39 13.59 -15.67
C GLU A 176 -20.77 14.54 -16.82
N LYS A 177 -19.77 14.95 -17.59
CA LYS A 177 -19.91 15.75 -18.80
C LYS A 177 -19.09 15.14 -19.91
N THR A 178 -19.57 15.27 -21.13
CA THR A 178 -18.92 14.77 -22.34
C THR A 178 -18.10 15.86 -22.99
N TYR A 179 -16.87 15.55 -23.34
CA TYR A 179 -15.92 16.48 -23.94
C TYR A 179 -15.39 15.92 -25.27
N PRO A 180 -15.33 16.76 -26.35
CA PRO A 180 -14.68 16.33 -27.58
C PRO A 180 -13.18 16.18 -27.38
N VAL A 181 -12.59 15.12 -27.94
CA VAL A 181 -11.16 14.87 -27.90
C VAL A 181 -10.63 14.83 -29.32
N SER A 182 -9.84 15.83 -29.69
CA SER A 182 -9.19 15.88 -31.00
C SER A 182 -8.16 14.76 -31.16
N GLU A 183 -7.99 14.25 -32.38
CA GLU A 183 -6.96 13.24 -32.71
C GLU A 183 -5.53 13.70 -32.40
N SER A 184 -5.27 15.00 -32.41
CA SER A 184 -3.99 15.59 -32.02
C SER A 184 -3.76 15.59 -30.50
N ASN A 185 -4.80 15.39 -29.68
CA ASN A 185 -4.71 15.41 -28.23
C ASN A 185 -3.96 14.17 -27.73
N ILE A 186 -3.09 14.37 -26.73
CA ILE A 186 -2.31 13.27 -26.11
C ILE A 186 -3.21 12.21 -25.51
N LEU A 187 -4.35 12.56 -24.94
CA LEU A 187 -5.31 11.59 -24.39
C LEU A 187 -5.88 10.69 -25.48
N TYR A 188 -6.17 11.22 -26.67
CA TYR A 188 -6.62 10.43 -27.82
C TYR A 188 -5.50 9.52 -28.36
N LYS A 189 -4.26 10.04 -28.43
CA LYS A 189 -3.10 9.26 -28.87
C LYS A 189 -2.73 8.12 -27.92
N LEU A 190 -2.92 8.30 -26.63
CA LEU A 190 -2.63 7.28 -25.60
C LEU A 190 -3.78 6.29 -25.40
N ARG A 191 -4.91 6.41 -26.12
CA ARG A 191 -6.04 5.51 -25.94
C ARG A 191 -5.66 4.05 -26.08
N MET A 192 -6.27 3.22 -25.28
CA MET A 192 -6.12 1.78 -25.26
C MET A 192 -7.42 1.15 -25.78
N ALA A 193 -7.33 0.21 -26.69
CA ALA A 193 -8.46 -0.66 -27.03
C ALA A 193 -8.34 -1.92 -26.17
N VAL A 194 -9.42 -2.34 -25.52
CA VAL A 194 -9.44 -3.50 -24.63
C VAL A 194 -10.67 -4.37 -24.84
N GLU A 195 -10.46 -5.67 -24.93
CA GLU A 195 -11.49 -6.70 -24.81
C GLU A 195 -11.09 -7.66 -23.69
N SER A 196 -11.95 -7.81 -22.72
CA SER A 196 -11.75 -8.75 -21.62
C SER A 196 -13.02 -9.58 -21.39
N GLY A 197 -12.98 -10.51 -20.45
CA GLY A 197 -14.18 -11.29 -20.12
C GLY A 197 -15.38 -10.45 -19.67
N ALA A 198 -15.14 -9.20 -19.25
CA ALA A 198 -16.16 -8.27 -18.77
C ALA A 198 -16.59 -7.22 -19.81
N THR A 199 -15.85 -7.05 -20.91
CA THR A 199 -16.10 -6.00 -21.90
C THR A 199 -16.04 -6.55 -23.32
N HIS A 200 -17.01 -6.17 -24.12
CA HIS A 200 -17.05 -6.37 -25.57
C HIS A 200 -17.64 -5.10 -26.20
N GLY A 201 -17.07 -4.60 -27.27
CA GLY A 201 -17.51 -3.34 -27.90
C GLY A 201 -17.35 -3.35 -29.40
N ASP A 202 -17.93 -2.36 -30.06
CA ASP A 202 -17.94 -2.18 -31.53
C ASP A 202 -16.75 -1.31 -32.01
N GLY A 203 -15.79 -1.02 -31.13
CA GLY A 203 -14.63 -0.18 -31.46
C GLY A 203 -13.55 -0.91 -32.26
N TYR A 204 -12.29 -0.58 -32.01
CA TYR A 204 -11.13 -1.15 -32.68
C TYR A 204 -11.13 -2.68 -32.60
N PHE A 205 -11.34 -3.38 -33.73
CA PHE A 205 -11.50 -4.84 -33.81
C PHE A 205 -12.49 -5.47 -32.82
N GLY A 206 -13.61 -4.78 -32.52
CA GLY A 206 -14.59 -5.26 -31.55
C GLY A 206 -14.19 -5.05 -30.09
N MET A 207 -13.14 -4.27 -29.84
CA MET A 207 -12.69 -3.87 -28.51
C MET A 207 -13.26 -2.49 -28.15
N VAL A 208 -13.37 -2.20 -26.85
CA VAL A 208 -13.74 -0.89 -26.35
C VAL A 208 -12.50 0.01 -26.30
N GLU A 209 -12.54 1.15 -26.97
CA GLU A 209 -11.49 2.18 -26.84
C GLU A 209 -11.70 2.98 -25.57
N VAL A 210 -10.68 3.03 -24.69
CA VAL A 210 -10.77 3.59 -23.33
C VAL A 210 -9.54 4.43 -22.99
N GLN A 211 -9.67 5.23 -21.93
CA GLN A 211 -8.53 5.92 -21.33
C GLN A 211 -7.67 4.94 -20.49
N PRO A 212 -6.35 4.86 -20.70
CA PRO A 212 -5.47 3.96 -19.97
C PRO A 212 -5.12 4.53 -18.58
N THR A 213 -6.09 4.58 -17.68
CA THR A 213 -5.90 5.16 -16.33
C THR A 213 -4.83 4.44 -15.52
N PHE A 214 -4.59 3.14 -15.78
CA PHE A 214 -3.48 2.41 -15.18
C PHE A 214 -2.13 3.08 -15.46
N LEU A 215 -1.91 3.54 -16.70
CA LEU A 215 -0.70 4.23 -17.12
C LEU A 215 -0.58 5.61 -16.47
N TYR A 216 -1.69 6.37 -16.44
CA TYR A 216 -1.71 7.70 -15.83
C TYR A 216 -1.39 7.62 -14.32
N GLU A 217 -2.02 6.69 -13.60
CA GLU A 217 -1.76 6.50 -12.18
C GLU A 217 -0.36 5.95 -11.90
N SER A 218 0.15 5.05 -12.75
CA SER A 218 1.52 4.53 -12.62
C SER A 218 2.55 5.65 -12.80
N MET A 219 2.44 6.44 -13.87
CA MET A 219 3.35 7.57 -14.14
C MET A 219 3.24 8.65 -13.06
N TRP A 220 2.02 8.95 -12.58
CA TRP A 220 1.77 9.90 -11.50
C TRP A 220 2.49 9.48 -10.21
N ASN A 221 2.34 8.23 -9.82
CA ASN A 221 3.01 7.68 -8.63
C ASN A 221 4.54 7.68 -8.80
N LEU A 222 5.07 7.33 -9.97
CA LEU A 222 6.50 7.36 -10.24
C LEU A 222 7.06 8.78 -10.19
N LEU A 223 6.37 9.75 -10.78
CA LEU A 223 6.76 11.16 -10.72
C LEU A 223 6.76 11.66 -9.26
N GLY A 224 5.72 11.37 -8.50
CA GLY A 224 5.65 11.73 -7.09
C GLY A 224 6.76 11.08 -6.26
N PHE A 225 7.06 9.81 -6.53
CA PHE A 225 8.19 9.13 -5.92
C PHE A 225 9.51 9.87 -6.16
N ILE A 226 9.80 10.27 -7.40
CA ILE A 226 11.02 11.02 -7.75
C ILE A 226 11.05 12.36 -7.01
N LEU A 227 9.97 13.14 -7.07
CA LEU A 227 9.89 14.45 -6.44
C LEU A 227 10.04 14.37 -4.92
N ILE A 228 9.33 13.45 -4.26
CA ILE A 228 9.45 13.27 -2.80
C ILE A 228 10.88 12.89 -2.42
N ASN A 229 11.56 12.06 -3.22
CA ASN A 229 12.96 11.69 -2.95
C ASN A 229 13.93 12.85 -3.04
N ILE A 230 13.72 13.79 -3.96
CA ILE A 230 14.51 15.02 -4.07
C ILE A 230 14.38 15.87 -2.79
N PHE A 231 13.17 15.95 -2.23
CA PHE A 231 12.89 16.73 -1.03
C PHE A 231 13.13 16.00 0.28
N TYR A 232 13.31 14.69 0.26
CA TYR A 232 13.35 13.83 1.45
C TYR A 232 14.36 14.33 2.51
N LYS A 233 15.58 14.67 2.09
CA LYS A 233 16.63 15.16 2.99
C LYS A 233 16.37 16.56 3.57
N LYS A 234 15.41 17.28 2.99
CA LYS A 234 15.08 18.67 3.37
C LYS A 234 13.89 18.75 4.33
N LYS A 235 13.35 17.60 4.77
CA LYS A 235 12.22 17.58 5.69
C LYS A 235 12.55 18.36 6.98
N LYS A 236 11.56 19.04 7.54
CA LYS A 236 11.68 19.87 8.73
C LYS A 236 11.02 19.26 9.96
N PHE A 237 10.14 18.27 9.76
CA PHE A 237 9.48 17.55 10.85
C PHE A 237 9.15 16.12 10.43
N ASN A 238 9.04 15.21 11.42
CA ASN A 238 8.62 13.84 11.19
C ASN A 238 7.14 13.79 10.79
N GLY A 239 6.82 12.98 9.78
CA GLY A 239 5.50 12.93 9.15
C GLY A 239 5.37 13.83 7.92
N GLN A 240 6.34 14.71 7.64
CA GLN A 240 6.27 15.62 6.50
C GLN A 240 6.24 14.89 5.16
N ILE A 241 7.06 13.83 4.99
CA ILE A 241 7.13 13.04 3.75
C ILE A 241 5.83 12.28 3.51
N ALA A 242 5.26 11.71 4.57
CA ALA A 242 3.95 11.05 4.49
C ALA A 242 2.84 12.04 4.09
N LEU A 243 2.84 13.24 4.67
CA LEU A 243 1.88 14.30 4.28
C LEU A 243 2.08 14.76 2.82
N MET A 244 3.31 14.86 2.34
CA MET A 244 3.60 15.15 0.93
C MET A 244 3.04 14.05 0.02
N TYR A 245 3.18 12.77 0.43
CA TYR A 245 2.57 11.65 -0.28
C TYR A 245 1.03 11.78 -0.30
N PHE A 246 0.38 12.06 0.84
CA PHE A 246 -1.08 12.19 0.89
C PHE A 246 -1.57 13.38 0.06
N ALA A 247 -0.87 14.50 0.07
CA ALA A 247 -1.18 15.64 -0.80
C ALA A 247 -1.06 15.28 -2.28
N TRP A 248 0.03 14.61 -2.67
CA TRP A 248 0.29 14.17 -4.04
C TRP A 248 -0.75 13.15 -4.52
N TYR A 249 -1.01 12.14 -3.70
CA TYR A 249 -2.03 11.13 -3.98
C TYR A 249 -3.42 11.74 -4.10
N GLY A 250 -3.81 12.59 -3.13
CA GLY A 250 -5.10 13.27 -3.14
C GLY A 250 -5.30 14.13 -4.38
N PHE A 251 -4.27 14.90 -4.77
CA PHE A 251 -4.29 15.70 -5.99
C PHE A 251 -4.48 14.83 -7.23
N GLY A 252 -3.67 13.78 -7.41
CA GLY A 252 -3.81 12.86 -8.54
C GLY A 252 -5.17 12.18 -8.59
N ARG A 253 -5.67 11.76 -7.42
CA ARG A 253 -6.97 11.07 -7.31
C ARG A 253 -8.14 11.96 -7.70
N MET A 254 -8.09 13.26 -7.37
CA MET A 254 -9.12 14.21 -7.83
C MET A 254 -9.30 14.24 -9.34
N PHE A 255 -8.20 14.19 -10.10
CA PHE A 255 -8.25 14.29 -11.56
C PHE A 255 -8.46 12.93 -12.23
N ILE A 256 -7.69 11.91 -11.85
CA ILE A 256 -7.72 10.62 -12.54
C ILE A 256 -9.04 9.88 -12.26
N GLU A 257 -9.59 10.00 -11.05
CA GLU A 257 -10.90 9.40 -10.73
C GLU A 257 -12.02 9.91 -11.63
N GLY A 258 -11.92 11.15 -12.09
CA GLY A 258 -12.88 11.73 -13.02
C GLY A 258 -13.01 11.01 -14.36
N LEU A 259 -11.99 10.25 -14.74
CA LEU A 259 -11.97 9.44 -15.95
C LEU A 259 -12.49 8.02 -15.74
N ARG A 260 -12.57 7.53 -14.49
CA ARG A 260 -12.89 6.13 -14.20
C ARG A 260 -14.37 5.82 -14.32
N THR A 261 -14.68 4.62 -14.77
CA THR A 261 -16.06 4.13 -14.95
C THR A 261 -16.60 3.35 -13.76
N ASP A 262 -15.71 2.86 -12.90
CA ASP A 262 -16.03 2.00 -11.75
C ASP A 262 -16.08 2.77 -10.40
N SER A 263 -16.35 4.06 -10.46
CA SER A 263 -16.36 4.95 -9.29
C SER A 263 -17.61 4.78 -8.43
N LEU A 264 -17.44 4.87 -7.11
CA LEU A 264 -18.53 4.95 -6.15
C LEU A 264 -18.98 6.42 -5.99
N PHE A 265 -20.29 6.65 -5.98
CA PHE A 265 -20.88 7.98 -5.88
C PHE A 265 -21.50 8.24 -4.51
N ILE A 266 -21.49 9.51 -4.09
CA ILE A 266 -22.30 9.97 -2.96
C ILE A 266 -23.74 10.03 -3.43
N PRO A 267 -24.69 9.33 -2.78
CA PRO A 267 -26.08 9.29 -3.20
C PRO A 267 -26.67 10.71 -3.41
N GLY A 268 -27.34 10.92 -4.54
CA GLY A 268 -28.04 12.18 -4.86
C GLY A 268 -27.16 13.36 -5.29
N THR A 269 -25.82 13.22 -5.36
CA THR A 269 -24.94 14.38 -5.65
C THR A 269 -24.18 14.29 -6.96
N GLY A 270 -24.03 13.10 -7.55
CA GLY A 270 -23.14 12.87 -8.70
C GLY A 270 -21.65 13.05 -8.39
N ILE A 271 -21.27 13.22 -7.12
CA ILE A 271 -19.89 13.38 -6.69
C ILE A 271 -19.29 11.99 -6.38
N ARG A 272 -18.12 11.73 -6.92
CA ARG A 272 -17.37 10.49 -6.62
C ARG A 272 -16.72 10.54 -5.25
N ILE A 273 -16.95 9.51 -4.42
CA ILE A 273 -16.42 9.42 -3.05
C ILE A 273 -14.89 9.57 -3.05
N SER A 274 -14.21 8.91 -3.99
CA SER A 274 -12.75 8.97 -4.08
C SER A 274 -12.21 10.35 -4.44
N GLN A 275 -12.95 11.16 -5.24
CA GLN A 275 -12.57 12.55 -5.52
C GLN A 275 -12.69 13.43 -4.29
N MET A 276 -13.79 13.30 -3.55
CA MET A 276 -13.99 14.05 -2.31
C MET A 276 -12.93 13.69 -1.27
N LEU A 277 -12.64 12.40 -1.09
CA LEU A 277 -11.59 11.94 -0.19
C LEU A 277 -10.21 12.47 -0.62
N GLY A 278 -9.93 12.47 -1.92
CA GLY A 278 -8.71 13.05 -2.48
C GLY A 278 -8.56 14.54 -2.17
N LEU A 279 -9.65 15.31 -2.29
CA LEU A 279 -9.67 16.75 -1.96
C LEU A 279 -9.41 16.96 -0.45
N VAL A 280 -10.07 16.20 0.40
CA VAL A 280 -9.88 16.28 1.86
C VAL A 280 -8.45 15.95 2.24
N LEU A 281 -7.88 14.87 1.68
CA LEU A 281 -6.48 14.51 1.91
C LEU A 281 -5.51 15.60 1.45
N LEU A 282 -5.74 16.20 0.29
CA LEU A 282 -4.92 17.29 -0.22
C LEU A 282 -4.95 18.50 0.73
N ILE A 283 -6.13 19.01 1.05
CA ILE A 283 -6.29 20.20 1.89
C ILE A 283 -5.73 19.95 3.28
N ALA A 284 -6.11 18.84 3.93
CA ALA A 284 -5.64 18.49 5.26
C ALA A 284 -4.10 18.38 5.29
N SER A 285 -3.50 17.70 4.32
CA SER A 285 -2.05 17.55 4.25
C SER A 285 -1.34 18.88 4.05
N VAL A 286 -1.82 19.74 3.15
CA VAL A 286 -1.23 21.07 2.91
C VAL A 286 -1.32 21.94 4.16
N VAL A 287 -2.46 21.96 4.84
CA VAL A 287 -2.64 22.71 6.09
C VAL A 287 -1.69 22.22 7.18
N VAL A 288 -1.61 20.89 7.39
CA VAL A 288 -0.73 20.31 8.43
C VAL A 288 0.75 20.55 8.07
N ILE A 289 1.14 20.48 6.80
CA ILE A 289 2.50 20.82 6.36
C ILE A 289 2.79 22.29 6.68
N ALA A 290 1.90 23.21 6.33
CA ALA A 290 2.09 24.64 6.60
C ALA A 290 2.25 24.94 8.11
N VAL A 291 1.38 24.37 8.94
CA VAL A 291 1.46 24.48 10.41
C VAL A 291 2.76 23.88 10.93
N GLY A 292 3.13 22.68 10.47
CA GLY A 292 4.36 22.00 10.86
C GLY A 292 5.62 22.81 10.52
N LEU A 293 5.66 23.44 9.33
CA LEU A 293 6.76 24.31 8.93
C LEU A 293 6.86 25.58 9.80
N VAL A 294 5.73 26.20 10.13
CA VAL A 294 5.70 27.37 11.04
C VAL A 294 6.19 26.98 12.44
N LEU A 295 5.73 25.83 12.97
CA LEU A 295 6.18 25.33 14.27
C LEU A 295 7.67 24.98 14.27
N ALA A 296 8.16 24.36 13.19
CA ALA A 296 9.58 24.06 13.01
C ALA A 296 10.42 25.35 12.98
N TYR A 297 9.98 26.35 12.22
CA TYR A 297 10.67 27.64 12.15
C TYR A 297 10.71 28.36 13.51
N LYS A 298 9.65 28.24 14.30
CA LYS A 298 9.57 28.84 15.66
C LYS A 298 10.23 27.97 16.74
N ASN A 299 10.85 26.85 16.41
CA ASN A 299 11.38 25.84 17.34
C ASN A 299 10.36 25.38 18.41
N LYS A 300 9.09 25.24 18.01
CA LYS A 300 7.96 24.82 18.87
C LYS A 300 7.42 23.42 18.54
N LEU A 301 8.18 22.60 17.83
CA LEU A 301 7.79 21.22 17.55
C LEU A 301 7.82 20.38 18.85
N ALA A 302 6.79 19.58 19.07
CA ALA A 302 6.86 18.53 20.09
C ALA A 302 7.96 17.51 19.72
N ALA A 303 8.58 16.90 20.72
CA ALA A 303 9.75 16.01 20.55
C ALA A 303 9.52 14.89 19.52
N VAL A 304 8.29 14.33 19.43
CA VAL A 304 7.93 13.28 18.49
C VAL A 304 8.02 13.72 17.02
N PHE A 305 7.89 15.02 16.75
CA PHE A 305 7.97 15.59 15.41
C PHE A 305 9.35 16.12 15.04
N VAL A 306 10.28 16.20 16.00
CA VAL A 306 11.64 16.66 15.71
C VAL A 306 12.35 15.60 14.85
N PRO A 307 12.88 15.96 13.66
CA PRO A 307 13.56 15.01 12.80
C PRO A 307 14.85 14.52 13.45
N ASN A 308 14.99 13.21 13.54
CA ASN A 308 16.18 12.57 14.08
C ASN A 308 16.84 11.78 12.95
N TYR A 309 17.61 12.48 12.10
CA TYR A 309 18.23 11.87 10.93
C TYR A 309 19.62 11.33 11.28
N VAL A 310 19.86 10.06 10.96
CA VAL A 310 21.16 9.39 11.19
C VAL A 310 22.21 9.92 10.20
N PRO A 311 23.22 10.64 10.66
CA PRO A 311 24.25 11.18 9.77
C PRO A 311 25.20 10.09 9.24
N ASP A 312 25.51 9.09 10.06
CA ASP A 312 26.38 7.96 9.72
C ASP A 312 25.67 6.61 9.91
N ILE A 313 25.26 6.02 8.78
CA ILE A 313 24.56 4.73 8.78
C ILE A 313 25.47 3.58 9.22
N LYS A 314 26.78 3.65 8.94
CA LYS A 314 27.71 2.57 9.33
C LYS A 314 27.80 2.50 10.84
N LYS A 315 28.01 3.64 11.49
CA LYS A 315 28.05 3.73 12.95
C LYS A 315 26.72 3.27 13.58
N PHE A 316 25.57 3.71 13.02
CA PHE A 316 24.25 3.26 13.48
C PHE A 316 24.08 1.73 13.39
N ARG A 317 24.52 1.10 12.29
CA ARG A 317 24.46 -0.37 12.14
C ARG A 317 25.37 -1.09 13.13
N GLU A 318 26.53 -0.54 13.43
CA GLU A 318 27.44 -1.09 14.43
C GLU A 318 26.84 -1.01 15.82
N GLU A 319 26.25 0.13 16.19
CA GLU A 319 25.54 0.31 17.47
C GLU A 319 24.35 -0.65 17.60
N GLN A 320 23.56 -0.85 16.54
CA GLN A 320 22.44 -1.80 16.56
C GLN A 320 22.93 -3.25 16.74
N LYS A 321 24.02 -3.65 16.07
CA LYS A 321 24.62 -4.98 16.24
C LYS A 321 25.10 -5.20 17.68
N GLN A 322 25.70 -4.19 18.29
CA GLN A 322 26.15 -4.27 19.67
C GLN A 322 24.97 -4.42 20.64
N ILE A 323 23.92 -3.62 20.49
CA ILE A 323 22.70 -3.71 21.29
C ILE A 323 22.06 -5.12 21.17
N GLU A 324 22.06 -5.69 19.98
CA GLU A 324 21.51 -7.04 19.77
C GLU A 324 22.39 -8.11 20.41
N ALA A 325 23.72 -8.00 20.27
CA ALA A 325 24.66 -8.90 20.94
C ALA A 325 24.49 -8.88 22.47
N ASP A 326 24.35 -7.68 23.03
CA ASP A 326 24.14 -7.49 24.46
C ASP A 326 22.79 -8.09 24.93
N ARG A 327 21.72 -7.95 24.12
CA ARG A 327 20.42 -8.60 24.39
C ARG A 327 20.51 -10.12 24.37
N VAL A 328 21.23 -10.68 23.40
CA VAL A 328 21.43 -12.13 23.30
C VAL A 328 22.26 -12.66 24.50
N ALA A 329 23.30 -11.92 24.86
CA ALA A 329 24.12 -12.25 26.03
C ALA A 329 23.29 -12.21 27.32
N ALA A 330 22.48 -11.18 27.53
CA ALA A 330 21.59 -11.06 28.68
C ALA A 330 20.54 -12.16 28.72
N LYS A 331 19.95 -12.56 27.60
CA LYS A 331 19.04 -13.72 27.54
C LYS A 331 19.69 -15.03 27.85
N ARG A 332 20.95 -15.24 27.41
CA ARG A 332 21.74 -16.45 27.75
C ARG A 332 22.05 -16.48 29.22
N ALA A 333 22.52 -15.39 29.83
CA ALA A 333 22.78 -15.28 31.24
C ALA A 333 21.53 -15.57 32.10
N ALA A 334 20.38 -14.99 31.72
CA ALA A 334 19.11 -15.25 32.41
C ALA A 334 18.62 -16.70 32.29
N ARG A 335 18.94 -17.42 31.20
CA ARG A 335 18.66 -18.86 31.06
C ARG A 335 19.58 -19.70 31.93
N MET A 336 20.87 -19.37 31.96
CA MET A 336 21.85 -20.10 32.78
C MET A 336 21.56 -19.92 34.29
N GLY A 337 21.17 -18.71 34.73
CA GLY A 337 20.72 -18.47 36.10
C GLY A 337 19.54 -19.36 36.50
N LYS A 338 18.49 -19.40 35.65
CA LYS A 338 17.33 -20.27 35.90
C LYS A 338 17.65 -21.77 35.96
N THR A 339 18.66 -22.22 35.18
CA THR A 339 19.08 -23.63 35.21
C THR A 339 19.83 -23.92 36.48
N GLN A 340 20.69 -23.01 36.96
CA GLN A 340 21.40 -23.18 38.26
C GLN A 340 20.44 -23.15 39.46
N ASP A 341 19.45 -22.27 39.45
CA ASP A 341 18.42 -22.22 40.51
C ASP A 341 17.62 -23.52 40.57
N ALA A 342 17.23 -24.10 39.40
CA ALA A 342 16.52 -25.35 39.32
C ALA A 342 17.36 -26.55 39.78
N GLU A 343 18.66 -26.58 39.43
CA GLU A 343 19.59 -27.62 39.92
C GLU A 343 19.83 -27.53 41.43
N THR A 344 19.83 -26.31 41.99
CA THR A 344 19.99 -26.09 43.44
C THR A 344 18.74 -26.54 44.20
N GLU A 345 17.54 -26.19 43.70
CA GLU A 345 16.26 -26.61 44.26
C GLU A 345 16.12 -28.15 44.21
N GLN A 346 16.59 -28.78 43.13
CA GLN A 346 16.55 -30.24 43.00
C GLN A 346 17.48 -30.95 43.97
N LYS A 347 18.70 -30.44 44.20
CA LYS A 347 19.62 -30.93 45.21
C LYS A 347 19.09 -30.74 46.62
N GLU A 348 18.51 -29.60 46.95
CA GLU A 348 17.91 -29.37 48.25
C GLU A 348 16.69 -30.27 48.52
N SER A 349 15.94 -30.67 47.48
CA SER A 349 14.84 -31.65 47.61
C SER A 349 15.33 -33.07 47.81
N GLU A 350 16.39 -33.47 47.11
CA GLU A 350 17.03 -34.80 47.32
C GLU A 350 17.67 -34.93 48.69
N ASP A 351 18.37 -33.92 49.21
CA ASP A 351 18.95 -33.91 50.54
C ASP A 351 17.91 -33.96 51.69
N ARG A 352 16.67 -33.47 51.44
CA ARG A 352 15.55 -33.56 52.39
C ARG A 352 14.91 -34.94 52.41
N GLU A 353 14.83 -35.65 51.30
CA GLU A 353 14.28 -37.00 51.22
C GLU A 353 15.24 -38.04 51.86
N ASP A 354 16.57 -37.85 51.76
CA ASP A 354 17.56 -38.73 52.40
C ASP A 354 17.67 -38.48 53.92
N GLY A 355 17.33 -37.30 54.42
CA GLY A 355 17.34 -36.98 55.87
C GLY A 355 16.18 -37.54 56.67
N ASP A 356 15.06 -37.90 56.04
CA ASP A 356 13.84 -38.43 56.70
C ASP A 356 13.88 -40.00 56.81
N ASN A 357 14.92 -40.71 56.31
CA ASN A 357 15.05 -42.15 56.29
C ASN A 357 16.05 -42.68 57.30
N HIS A 358 16.41 -41.89 58.34
CA HIS A 358 17.30 -42.42 59.45
C HIS A 358 16.61 -42.31 60.80
#